data_1cc722f47afc7cbde75ff5d238845f65
#
_entry.id   1cc722f47afc7cbde75ff5d238845f65
#
_cell.length_a   1.000
_cell.length_b   1.000
_cell.length_c   1.000
_cell.angle_alpha   90.00
_cell.angle_beta   90.00
_cell.angle_gamma   90.00
#
_symmetry.space_group_name_H-M   'P 1'
#
loop_
_entity.id
_entity.type
_entity.pdbx_description
1 polymer ?
#
loop_
_entity_poly.entity_id
_entity_poly.type
_entity_poly.pdbx_seq_one_letter_code
_entity_poly.pdbx_strand_id
1 'polypeptide(L)' 'LGDSLAAMFAVIGTLAALHERTTSGRGQEVDVAIYEAVAALMESSMVDFEVGDVLRGRSGGTLPGVAPANAYPTSDGSEV' A
#
# COMPACT_ATOMS: atom_id res chain seq x y z
N LEU A 1 1.56 3.77 -10.85
CA LEU A 1 0.93 3.17 -9.66
C LEU A 1 0.54 4.23 -8.63
N GLY A 2 1.42 5.20 -8.31
CA GLY A 2 1.16 6.23 -7.29
C GLY A 2 -0.12 7.02 -7.52
N ASP A 3 -0.35 7.50 -8.74
CA ASP A 3 -1.57 8.25 -9.10
C ASP A 3 -2.83 7.42 -8.90
N SER A 4 -2.78 6.13 -9.31
CA SER A 4 -3.92 5.23 -9.13
C SER A 4 -4.23 4.97 -7.66
N LEU A 5 -3.19 4.82 -6.83
CA LEU A 5 -3.34 4.66 -5.37
C LEU A 5 -3.91 5.93 -4.73
N ALA A 6 -3.38 7.10 -5.08
CA ALA A 6 -3.90 8.36 -4.59
C ALA A 6 -5.38 8.55 -4.98
N ALA A 7 -5.75 8.20 -6.21
CA ALA A 7 -7.15 8.23 -6.66
C ALA A 7 -8.05 7.29 -5.82
N MET A 8 -7.59 6.09 -5.48
CA MET A 8 -8.33 5.16 -4.62
C MET A 8 -8.52 5.74 -3.20
N PHE A 9 -7.48 6.28 -2.59
CA PHE A 9 -7.58 6.95 -1.28
C PHE A 9 -8.49 8.18 -1.34
N ALA A 10 -8.45 8.95 -2.43
CA ALA A 10 -9.35 10.08 -2.62
C ALA A 10 -10.82 9.65 -2.70
N VAL A 11 -11.11 8.52 -3.36
CA VAL A 11 -12.47 7.94 -3.38
C VAL A 11 -12.91 7.54 -1.97
N ILE A 12 -12.05 6.86 -1.21
CA ILE A 12 -12.35 6.46 0.18
C ILE A 12 -12.64 7.69 1.03
N GLY A 13 -11.76 8.70 0.96
CA GLY A 13 -11.94 9.96 1.70
C GLY A 13 -13.22 10.69 1.30
N THR A 14 -13.54 10.72 0.01
CA THR A 14 -14.78 11.35 -0.50
C THR A 14 -16.02 10.63 0.02
N LEU A 15 -16.03 9.29 0.02
CA LEU A 15 -17.16 8.53 0.57
C LEU A 15 -17.34 8.77 2.08
N ALA A 16 -16.23 8.84 2.83
CA ALA A 16 -16.27 9.18 4.26
C ALA A 16 -16.83 10.60 4.47
N ALA A 17 -16.38 11.58 3.67
CA ALA A 17 -16.85 12.95 3.73
C ALA A 17 -18.33 13.08 3.36
N LEU A 18 -18.80 12.31 2.37
CA LEU A 18 -20.22 12.26 2.01
C LEU A 18 -21.07 11.64 3.13
N HIS A 19 -20.57 10.59 3.78
CA HIS A 19 -21.24 9.98 4.91
C HIS A 19 -21.37 10.97 6.07
N GLU A 20 -20.27 11.64 6.46
CA GLU A 20 -20.29 12.68 7.49
C GLU A 20 -21.26 13.82 7.16
N ARG A 21 -21.33 14.22 5.89
CA ARG A 21 -22.26 15.27 5.44
C ARG A 21 -23.72 14.94 5.71
N THR A 22 -24.11 13.67 5.74
CA THR A 22 -25.50 13.26 6.06
C THR A 22 -25.89 13.65 7.48
N THR A 23 -24.92 13.74 8.39
CA THR A 23 -25.13 14.11 9.79
C THR A 23 -24.87 15.61 10.02
N SER A 24 -23.74 16.11 9.52
CA SER A 24 -23.32 17.51 9.79
C SER A 24 -23.99 18.54 8.88
N GLY A 25 -24.49 18.10 7.71
CA GLY A 25 -25.02 19.00 6.66
C GLY A 25 -23.94 19.80 5.93
N ARG A 26 -22.66 19.62 6.23
CA ARG A 26 -21.54 20.41 5.69
C ARG A 26 -20.61 19.54 4.84
N GLY A 27 -20.05 20.15 3.78
CA GLY A 27 -18.95 19.56 3.03
C GLY A 27 -17.62 19.80 3.74
N GLN A 28 -16.59 19.05 3.31
CA GLN A 28 -15.22 19.22 3.79
C GLN A 28 -14.24 18.97 2.65
N GLU A 29 -13.02 19.44 2.81
CA GLU A 29 -11.91 19.16 1.91
C GLU A 29 -11.35 17.77 2.20
N VAL A 30 -10.94 17.08 1.14
CA VAL A 30 -10.24 15.79 1.20
C VAL A 30 -8.90 15.97 0.50
N ASP A 31 -7.83 16.01 1.27
CA ASP A 31 -6.46 16.10 0.77
C ASP A 31 -5.80 14.73 0.74
N VAL A 32 -5.13 14.40 -0.36
CA VAL A 32 -4.44 13.10 -0.54
C VAL A 32 -3.12 13.32 -1.26
N ALA A 33 -2.02 13.08 -0.57
CA ALA A 33 -0.70 13.11 -1.16
C ALA A 33 -0.35 11.77 -1.84
N ILE A 34 0.19 11.83 -3.05
CA ILE A 34 0.57 10.64 -3.83
C ILE A 34 1.58 9.76 -3.08
N TYR A 35 2.59 10.38 -2.47
CA TYR A 35 3.63 9.64 -1.75
C TYR A 35 3.10 8.98 -0.47
N GLU A 36 2.14 9.59 0.21
CA GLU A 36 1.50 9.00 1.40
C GLU A 36 0.66 7.79 1.03
N ALA A 37 -0.06 7.86 -0.08
CA ALA A 37 -0.82 6.73 -0.60
C ALA A 37 0.10 5.53 -0.94
N VAL A 38 1.28 5.79 -1.50
CA VAL A 38 2.29 4.75 -1.75
C VAL A 38 2.86 4.24 -0.43
N ALA A 39 3.23 5.13 0.50
CA ALA A 39 3.79 4.77 1.80
C ALA A 39 2.83 3.89 2.62
N ALA A 40 1.54 4.15 2.56
CA ALA A 40 0.52 3.34 3.24
C ALA A 40 0.50 1.87 2.78
N LEU A 41 0.97 1.58 1.56
CA LEU A 41 1.06 0.23 1.01
C LEU A 41 2.47 -0.38 1.11
N MET A 42 3.44 0.32 1.68
CA MET A 42 4.78 -0.22 1.91
C MET A 42 4.85 -1.18 3.11
N GLU A 43 3.71 -1.51 3.69
CA GLU A 43 3.56 -2.45 4.80
C GLU A 43 4.49 -2.10 5.98
N SER A 44 5.32 -3.06 6.41
CA SER A 44 6.23 -2.90 7.53
C SER A 44 7.55 -2.19 7.17
N SER A 45 7.78 -1.81 5.91
CA SER A 45 9.10 -1.33 5.47
C SER A 45 9.63 -0.13 6.27
N MET A 46 8.74 0.80 6.65
CA MET A 46 9.13 1.95 7.48
C MET A 46 9.47 1.52 8.92
N VAL A 47 8.67 0.62 9.49
CA VAL A 47 8.87 0.10 10.85
C VAL A 47 10.12 -0.77 10.90
N ASP A 48 10.35 -1.61 9.89
CA ASP A 48 11.53 -2.46 9.76
C ASP A 48 12.82 -1.61 9.77
N PHE A 49 12.78 -0.46 9.08
CA PHE A 49 13.91 0.48 9.07
C PHE A 49 14.07 1.20 10.42
N GLU A 50 13.00 1.77 10.97
CA GLU A 50 13.05 2.59 12.18
C GLU A 50 13.43 1.78 13.43
N VAL A 51 12.93 0.55 13.55
CA VAL A 51 13.13 -0.29 14.74
C VAL A 51 14.28 -1.28 14.56
N GLY A 52 14.45 -1.83 13.37
CA GLY A 52 15.39 -2.90 13.07
C GLY A 52 16.61 -2.48 12.25
N ASP A 53 16.68 -1.23 11.81
CA ASP A 53 17.70 -0.73 10.87
C ASP A 53 17.78 -1.60 9.60
N VAL A 54 16.64 -2.19 9.20
CA VAL A 54 16.54 -3.07 8.04
C VAL A 54 16.15 -2.26 6.80
N LEU A 55 17.11 -2.04 5.93
CA LEU A 55 16.86 -1.44 4.62
C LEU A 55 16.59 -2.54 3.60
N ARG A 56 15.35 -2.60 3.10
CA ARG A 56 14.97 -3.56 2.05
C ARG A 56 15.68 -3.24 0.74
N GLY A 57 16.41 -4.24 0.24
CA GLY A 57 17.07 -4.19 -1.07
C GLY A 57 16.29 -4.93 -2.15
N ARG A 58 16.96 -5.18 -3.26
CA ARG A 58 16.41 -6.02 -4.33
C ARG A 58 16.44 -7.50 -3.89
N SER A 59 15.32 -8.18 -3.97
CA SER A 59 15.15 -9.57 -3.51
C SER A 59 14.66 -10.52 -4.62
N GLY A 60 14.51 -10.04 -5.85
CA GLY A 60 13.95 -10.85 -6.95
C GLY A 60 12.47 -11.17 -6.67
N GLY A 61 12.09 -12.42 -6.83
CA GLY A 61 10.73 -12.91 -6.55
C GLY A 61 10.44 -13.15 -5.07
N THR A 62 11.46 -13.08 -4.20
CA THR A 62 11.30 -13.36 -2.76
C THR A 62 10.85 -12.12 -2.00
N LEU A 63 9.85 -12.26 -1.15
CA LEU A 63 9.46 -11.23 -0.20
C LEU A 63 10.11 -11.52 1.17
N PRO A 64 11.08 -10.70 1.63
CA PRO A 64 11.73 -10.92 2.91
C PRO A 64 10.75 -10.96 4.07
N GLY A 65 10.90 -11.93 4.97
CA GLY A 65 10.03 -12.10 6.14
C GLY A 65 8.70 -12.82 5.86
N VAL A 66 8.44 -13.20 4.61
CA VAL A 66 7.21 -13.93 4.23
C VAL A 66 7.59 -15.27 3.58
N ALA A 67 6.93 -16.35 4.00
CA ALA A 67 7.09 -17.67 3.40
C ALA A 67 5.73 -18.41 3.37
N PRO A 68 5.39 -19.06 2.24
CA PRO A 68 6.10 -19.10 0.97
C PRO A 68 5.83 -17.84 0.13
N ALA A 69 6.87 -17.15 -0.34
CA ALA A 69 6.75 -16.01 -1.26
C ALA A 69 7.96 -15.97 -2.19
N ASN A 70 7.86 -16.64 -3.31
CA ASN A 70 8.88 -16.71 -4.36
C ASN A 70 8.25 -17.26 -5.65
N ALA A 71 9.00 -17.21 -6.74
CA ALA A 71 8.72 -18.01 -7.91
C ALA A 71 9.29 -19.43 -7.68
N TYR A 72 8.46 -20.44 -7.87
CA TYR A 72 8.85 -21.84 -7.65
C TYR A 72 8.80 -22.63 -8.95
N PRO A 73 9.84 -23.40 -9.28
CA PRO A 73 9.84 -24.24 -10.49
C PRO A 73 8.82 -25.38 -10.33
N THR A 74 8.07 -25.59 -11.39
CA THR A 74 7.14 -26.71 -11.53
C THR A 74 7.79 -27.89 -12.27
N SER A 75 7.19 -29.07 -12.20
CA SER A 75 7.74 -30.29 -12.85
C SER A 75 7.75 -30.21 -14.36
N ASP A 76 6.99 -29.32 -14.97
CA ASP A 76 6.94 -29.09 -16.42
C ASP A 76 7.95 -28.01 -16.90
N GLY A 77 8.75 -27.44 -15.97
CA GLY A 77 9.73 -26.42 -16.25
C GLY A 77 9.18 -25.00 -16.28
N SER A 78 7.93 -24.80 -15.94
CA SER A 78 7.33 -23.48 -15.70
C SER A 78 7.66 -22.96 -14.29
N GLU A 79 7.30 -21.72 -13.99
CA GLU A 79 7.38 -21.13 -12.66
C GLU A 79 5.98 -20.66 -12.20
N VAL A 80 5.68 -20.82 -10.93
CA VAL A 80 4.46 -20.33 -10.27
C VAL A 80 4.79 -19.50 -9.06
#